data_2cb38a7868aaa169e2a1ffb833b6428c
#
_entry.id   2cb38a7868aaa169e2a1ffb833b6428c
#
_cell.length_a   1.000
_cell.length_b   1.000
_cell.length_c   1.000
_cell.angle_alpha   90.00
_cell.angle_beta   90.00
_cell.angle_gamma   90.00
#
_symmetry.space_group_name_H-M   'P 1'
#
loop_
_entity.id
_entity.type
_entity.pdbx_description
1 polymer ?
#
loop_
_entity_poly.entity_id
_entity_poly.type
_entity_poly.pdbx_seq_one_letter_code
_entity_poly.pdbx_strand_id
1 'polypeptide(L)'
;MSEPSATDLPTPGRRPPGWRAALRERFPGLVGAADRVGDPLVRWAERRLPDEAFLRRQFAAHLGFALDLERPRLLVERIQWLKLHDVTPLHRLCSDKIAVRERVRAVVGPEFLVPLLAVMDTARGLTPDRIDAPRFVAKTNHDCGGVVPCFDRDGFDWSGARAKLARHLRTDYWRSQRELAYRGIRPRILVEDMLPGPNGGPPEDYKFFCFGGAVELVQVIGGRGARQTRTMMSTDWDVLPVSRLGVPTAETPPPRPPRLADMVAVAEALSEPFRFCRVDLYAIGDAIYFGEYAFYPDGGYRPFVPIEWEERLGALVAP
;
A
#
# COMPACT_ATOMS: atom_id res chain seq x y z
N MET A 1 43.70 1.05 5.37
CA MET A 1 42.26 1.24 5.66
C MET A 1 41.55 0.11 4.95
N SER A 2 41.13 -0.90 5.70
CA SER A 2 40.61 -2.17 5.18
C SER A 2 39.12 -2.01 4.86
N GLU A 3 38.71 -2.44 3.67
CA GLU A 3 37.31 -2.50 3.28
C GLU A 3 36.51 -3.47 4.17
N PRO A 4 35.27 -3.16 4.54
CA PRO A 4 34.43 -4.09 5.30
C PRO A 4 33.99 -5.27 4.42
N SER A 5 34.19 -6.46 4.94
CA SER A 5 33.87 -7.76 4.35
C SER A 5 32.36 -7.92 4.12
N ALA A 6 31.99 -8.52 2.98
CA ALA A 6 30.63 -8.77 2.49
C ALA A 6 29.81 -9.83 3.28
N THR A 7 30.18 -10.13 4.53
CA THR A 7 29.59 -11.25 5.32
C THR A 7 28.63 -10.86 6.42
N ASP A 8 28.28 -9.58 6.59
CA ASP A 8 27.35 -9.13 7.66
C ASP A 8 25.95 -8.73 7.14
N LEU A 9 25.36 -9.52 6.26
CA LEU A 9 23.94 -9.37 5.92
C LEU A 9 23.07 -10.13 6.93
N PRO A 10 22.08 -9.46 7.58
CA PRO A 10 21.27 -10.13 8.60
C PRO A 10 20.37 -11.20 8.00
N THR A 11 20.31 -12.34 8.66
CA THR A 11 19.50 -13.52 8.36
C THR A 11 18.01 -13.16 8.20
N PRO A 12 17.27 -13.72 7.19
CA PRO A 12 15.86 -13.42 6.96
C PRO A 12 14.98 -13.79 8.15
N GLY A 13 14.13 -12.84 8.60
CA GLY A 13 13.10 -13.08 9.61
C GLY A 13 13.40 -12.60 11.04
N ARG A 14 14.63 -12.22 11.37
CA ARG A 14 14.93 -11.52 12.65
C ARG A 14 15.08 -10.02 12.41
N ARG A 15 14.31 -9.23 13.17
CA ARG A 15 14.50 -7.76 13.24
C ARG A 15 15.95 -7.52 13.64
N PRO A 16 16.70 -6.61 12.97
CA PRO A 16 18.09 -6.32 13.38
C PRO A 16 18.07 -5.90 14.85
N PRO A 17 18.93 -6.51 15.69
CA PRO A 17 19.04 -6.08 17.08
C PRO A 17 19.48 -4.61 17.08
N GLY A 18 18.72 -3.74 17.75
CA GLY A 18 19.12 -2.36 17.98
C GLY A 18 18.39 -1.28 17.17
N TRP A 19 17.52 -1.61 16.16
CA TRP A 19 16.80 -0.56 15.42
C TRP A 19 15.94 0.36 16.33
N ARG A 20 15.31 -0.22 17.38
CA ARG A 20 14.61 0.57 18.40
C ARG A 20 15.60 1.37 19.25
N ALA A 21 16.80 0.86 19.45
CA ALA A 21 17.86 1.57 20.16
C ALA A 21 18.41 2.71 19.31
N ALA A 22 18.67 2.49 18.02
CA ALA A 22 19.11 3.54 17.10
C ALA A 22 18.06 4.66 16.96
N LEU A 23 16.74 4.32 16.90
CA LEU A 23 15.69 5.32 16.96
C LEU A 23 15.63 6.04 18.31
N ARG A 24 15.84 5.36 19.43
CA ARG A 24 15.86 5.97 20.77
C ARG A 24 17.09 6.83 20.99
N GLU A 25 18.22 6.43 20.47
CA GLU A 25 19.48 7.18 20.58
C GLU A 25 19.41 8.51 19.81
N ARG A 26 18.81 8.49 18.65
CA ARG A 26 18.63 9.70 17.82
C ARG A 26 17.45 10.59 18.29
N PHE A 27 16.51 10.01 19.00
CA PHE A 27 15.33 10.71 19.55
C PHE A 27 15.17 10.39 21.05
N PRO A 28 16.02 10.96 21.92
CA PRO A 28 15.93 10.76 23.36
C PRO A 28 14.65 11.40 23.91
N GLY A 29 13.77 10.62 24.42
CA GLY A 29 12.41 10.99 24.91
C GLY A 29 11.39 9.89 24.69
N LEU A 30 11.81 8.79 24.07
CA LEU A 30 10.97 7.67 23.69
C LEU A 30 10.78 6.69 24.85
N VAL A 31 9.62 6.73 25.51
CA VAL A 31 9.25 5.75 26.54
C VAL A 31 8.24 4.78 25.95
N GLY A 32 8.56 3.49 26.00
CA GLY A 32 7.77 2.42 25.42
C GLY A 32 6.40 2.23 26.09
N ALA A 33 5.39 2.01 25.25
CA ALA A 33 4.09 1.47 25.64
C ALA A 33 3.69 0.39 24.64
N ALA A 34 4.39 -0.71 24.62
CA ALA A 34 4.05 -1.85 23.78
C ALA A 34 3.70 -3.04 24.69
N ASP A 35 2.41 -3.21 25.06
CA ASP A 35 1.99 -4.51 25.59
C ASP A 35 0.47 -4.75 25.67
N ARG A 36 -0.42 -4.05 24.93
CA ARG A 36 -1.86 -4.34 24.97
C ARG A 36 -2.61 -4.18 23.64
N VAL A 37 -2.09 -4.65 22.53
CA VAL A 37 -2.74 -4.52 21.20
C VAL A 37 -3.73 -5.67 20.91
N GLY A 38 -4.29 -6.34 21.89
CA GLY A 38 -5.15 -7.52 21.69
C GLY A 38 -6.54 -7.48 22.30
N ASP A 39 -6.76 -6.65 23.30
CA ASP A 39 -7.99 -6.65 24.10
C ASP A 39 -9.18 -6.04 23.32
N PRO A 40 -10.32 -6.75 23.14
CA PRO A 40 -11.52 -6.23 22.50
C PRO A 40 -12.07 -4.96 23.14
N LEU A 41 -11.97 -4.83 24.47
CA LEU A 41 -12.42 -3.66 25.21
C LEU A 41 -11.53 -2.43 24.91
N VAL A 42 -10.22 -2.65 24.80
CA VAL A 42 -9.27 -1.60 24.42
C VAL A 42 -9.57 -1.13 22.99
N ARG A 43 -9.76 -2.04 22.05
CA ARG A 43 -10.13 -1.70 20.67
C ARG A 43 -11.47 -0.95 20.58
N TRP A 44 -12.44 -1.31 21.42
CA TRP A 44 -13.72 -0.61 21.47
C TRP A 44 -13.57 0.81 22.01
N ALA A 45 -12.77 1.01 23.06
CA ALA A 45 -12.47 2.33 23.60
C ALA A 45 -11.68 3.18 22.62
N GLU A 46 -10.67 2.60 21.95
CA GLU A 46 -9.84 3.28 20.94
C GLU A 46 -10.67 3.79 19.76
N ARG A 47 -11.69 3.06 19.32
CA ARG A 47 -12.59 3.50 18.25
C ARG A 47 -13.34 4.79 18.56
N ARG A 48 -13.47 5.16 19.84
CA ARG A 48 -14.14 6.38 20.32
C ARG A 48 -13.20 7.56 20.54
N LEU A 49 -11.90 7.32 20.50
CA LEU A 49 -10.93 8.42 20.60
C LEU A 49 -11.10 9.40 19.42
N PRO A 50 -10.88 10.69 19.65
CA PRO A 50 -10.64 11.65 18.56
C PRO A 50 -9.55 11.14 17.63
N ASP A 51 -9.64 11.46 16.34
CA ASP A 51 -8.76 10.88 15.32
C ASP A 51 -7.28 11.12 15.62
N GLU A 52 -6.91 12.31 16.08
CA GLU A 52 -5.54 12.63 16.47
C GLU A 52 -5.05 11.79 17.67
N ALA A 53 -5.87 11.69 18.73
CA ALA A 53 -5.52 10.91 19.91
C ALA A 53 -5.35 9.42 19.57
N PHE A 54 -6.19 8.90 18.67
CA PHE A 54 -6.07 7.55 18.13
C PHE A 54 -4.74 7.37 17.40
N LEU A 55 -4.40 8.28 16.48
CA LEU A 55 -3.17 8.20 15.69
C LEU A 55 -1.93 8.28 16.56
N ARG A 56 -1.86 9.20 17.53
CA ARG A 56 -0.74 9.30 18.49
C ARG A 56 -0.54 8.01 19.26
N ARG A 57 -1.63 7.40 19.74
CA ARG A 57 -1.58 6.13 20.47
C ARG A 57 -1.13 4.97 19.59
N GLN A 58 -1.72 4.81 18.40
CA GLN A 58 -1.37 3.74 17.46
C GLN A 58 0.08 3.88 16.97
N PHE A 59 0.50 5.09 16.68
CA PHE A 59 1.87 5.37 16.25
C PHE A 59 2.90 4.94 17.32
N ALA A 60 2.68 5.35 18.56
CA ALA A 60 3.53 4.95 19.68
C ALA A 60 3.54 3.44 19.90
N ALA A 61 2.38 2.77 19.76
CA ALA A 61 2.27 1.32 19.90
C ALA A 61 3.01 0.57 18.78
N HIS A 62 2.97 1.04 17.52
CA HIS A 62 3.62 0.38 16.39
C HIS A 62 5.12 0.67 16.33
N LEU A 63 5.52 1.92 16.55
CA LEU A 63 6.87 2.39 16.30
C LEU A 63 7.71 2.54 17.56
N GLY A 64 7.07 2.64 18.75
CA GLY A 64 7.74 2.71 20.03
C GLY A 64 8.24 4.11 20.38
N PHE A 65 7.76 5.15 19.68
CA PHE A 65 8.06 6.56 19.98
C PHE A 65 6.85 7.45 19.76
N ALA A 66 6.87 8.67 20.32
CA ALA A 66 5.76 9.61 20.21
C ALA A 66 5.65 10.19 18.80
N LEU A 67 4.41 10.38 18.33
CA LEU A 67 4.11 11.05 17.07
C LEU A 67 4.24 12.57 17.25
N ASP A 68 5.10 13.21 16.46
CA ASP A 68 5.17 14.66 16.36
C ASP A 68 4.33 15.13 15.17
N LEU A 69 3.17 15.74 15.44
CA LEU A 69 2.29 16.33 14.41
C LEU A 69 2.53 17.83 14.24
N GLU A 70 3.17 18.48 15.18
CA GLU A 70 3.50 19.91 15.12
C GLU A 70 4.70 20.18 14.21
N ARG A 71 5.69 19.28 14.22
CA ARG A 71 6.90 19.34 13.38
C ARG A 71 7.27 17.96 12.83
N PRO A 72 6.39 17.34 12.02
CA PRO A 72 6.66 16.01 11.51
C PRO A 72 7.90 16.04 10.59
N ARG A 73 8.89 15.19 10.87
CA ARG A 73 10.15 15.11 10.13
C ARG A 73 10.27 13.83 9.33
N LEU A 74 9.82 12.73 9.91
CA LEU A 74 9.86 11.40 9.28
C LEU A 74 8.69 11.22 8.32
N LEU A 75 8.87 10.46 7.23
CA LEU A 75 7.76 10.16 6.32
C LEU A 75 6.58 9.50 7.04
N VAL A 76 6.86 8.57 7.98
CA VAL A 76 5.79 7.94 8.78
C VAL A 76 5.00 8.96 9.60
N GLU A 77 5.62 10.02 10.10
CA GLU A 77 4.94 11.12 10.81
C GLU A 77 4.14 11.99 9.84
N ARG A 78 4.74 12.33 8.68
CA ARG A 78 4.07 13.07 7.60
C ARG A 78 2.82 12.34 7.12
N ILE A 79 2.87 11.01 6.97
CA ILE A 79 1.68 10.21 6.58
C ILE A 79 0.57 10.33 7.64
N GLN A 80 0.88 10.34 8.94
CA GLN A 80 -0.15 10.56 9.96
C GLN A 80 -0.71 11.98 9.91
N TRP A 81 0.14 12.98 9.64
CA TRP A 81 -0.28 14.36 9.44
C TRP A 81 -1.22 14.50 8.22
N LEU A 82 -0.87 13.89 7.09
CA LEU A 82 -1.69 13.86 5.87
C LEU A 82 -3.07 13.23 6.11
N LYS A 83 -3.18 12.19 6.94
CA LYS A 83 -4.48 11.58 7.29
C LYS A 83 -5.44 12.59 7.91
N LEU A 84 -4.93 13.57 8.67
CA LEU A 84 -5.75 14.55 9.39
C LEU A 84 -5.98 15.83 8.58
N HIS A 85 -4.99 16.26 7.82
CA HIS A 85 -4.93 17.63 7.29
C HIS A 85 -4.97 17.72 5.76
N ASP A 86 -4.71 16.63 5.03
CA ASP A 86 -4.65 16.62 3.56
C ASP A 86 -5.63 15.62 2.94
N VAL A 87 -6.90 15.72 3.30
CA VAL A 87 -7.95 14.86 2.74
C VAL A 87 -8.96 15.69 1.96
N THR A 88 -8.94 15.55 0.65
CA THR A 88 -9.84 16.25 -0.27
C THR A 88 -10.88 15.30 -0.88
N PRO A 89 -11.92 15.80 -1.58
CA PRO A 89 -12.81 14.95 -2.36
C PRO A 89 -12.07 14.08 -3.40
N LEU A 90 -10.95 14.57 -3.95
CA LEU A 90 -10.14 13.82 -4.91
C LEU A 90 -9.45 12.61 -4.26
N HIS A 91 -8.93 12.74 -3.04
CA HIS A 91 -8.39 11.61 -2.29
C HIS A 91 -9.44 10.50 -2.11
N ARG A 92 -10.68 10.88 -1.79
CA ARG A 92 -11.79 9.93 -1.63
C ARG A 92 -12.15 9.24 -2.95
N LEU A 93 -12.23 10.02 -4.04
CA LEU A 93 -12.47 9.48 -5.38
C LEU A 93 -11.39 8.46 -5.76
N CYS A 94 -10.11 8.79 -5.52
CA CYS A 94 -8.98 7.93 -5.86
C CYS A 94 -8.83 6.71 -4.92
N SER A 95 -9.41 6.74 -3.71
CA SER A 95 -9.46 5.58 -2.80
C SER A 95 -10.59 4.61 -3.13
N ASP A 96 -11.62 5.03 -3.87
CA ASP A 96 -12.69 4.18 -4.36
C ASP A 96 -12.25 3.46 -5.66
N LYS A 97 -12.02 2.15 -5.59
CA LYS A 97 -11.53 1.34 -6.72
C LYS A 97 -12.46 1.35 -7.95
N ILE A 98 -13.72 1.78 -7.78
CA ILE A 98 -14.66 1.95 -8.89
C ILE A 98 -14.57 3.38 -9.44
N ALA A 99 -14.65 4.39 -8.57
CA ALA A 99 -14.68 5.79 -8.98
C ALA A 99 -13.35 6.25 -9.59
N VAL A 100 -12.22 5.75 -9.09
CA VAL A 100 -10.87 6.07 -9.59
C VAL A 100 -10.68 5.77 -11.08
N ARG A 101 -11.45 4.84 -11.63
CA ARG A 101 -11.36 4.43 -13.04
C ARG A 101 -11.67 5.58 -14.00
N GLU A 102 -12.60 6.48 -13.64
CA GLU A 102 -12.88 7.68 -14.43
C GLU A 102 -11.69 8.65 -14.46
N ARG A 103 -11.02 8.82 -13.32
CA ARG A 103 -9.82 9.65 -13.29
C ARG A 103 -8.68 9.06 -14.10
N VAL A 104 -8.41 7.77 -13.95
CA VAL A 104 -7.36 7.09 -14.74
C VAL A 104 -7.65 7.25 -16.24
N ARG A 105 -8.91 7.02 -16.66
CA ARG A 105 -9.33 7.21 -18.06
C ARG A 105 -9.07 8.64 -18.54
N ALA A 106 -9.40 9.62 -17.71
CA ALA A 106 -9.28 11.03 -18.08
C ALA A 106 -7.82 11.54 -18.12
N VAL A 107 -6.94 11.00 -17.28
CA VAL A 107 -5.56 11.49 -17.13
C VAL A 107 -4.59 10.76 -18.05
N VAL A 108 -4.67 9.42 -18.11
CA VAL A 108 -3.69 8.61 -18.83
C VAL A 108 -4.30 7.76 -19.95
N GLY A 109 -5.59 7.50 -19.94
CA GLY A 109 -6.30 6.75 -20.98
C GLY A 109 -6.98 5.47 -20.46
N PRO A 110 -7.99 4.96 -21.20
CA PRO A 110 -8.71 3.75 -20.82
C PRO A 110 -7.87 2.47 -20.93
N GLU A 111 -6.82 2.46 -21.73
CA GLU A 111 -5.92 1.33 -21.97
C GLU A 111 -5.12 0.93 -20.72
N PHE A 112 -4.97 1.86 -19.77
CA PHE A 112 -4.32 1.59 -18.48
C PHE A 112 -5.24 0.94 -17.44
N LEU A 113 -6.51 0.71 -17.77
CA LEU A 113 -7.47 0.11 -16.86
C LEU A 113 -7.58 -1.41 -17.08
N VAL A 114 -7.47 -2.17 -15.99
CA VAL A 114 -7.81 -3.60 -16.02
C VAL A 114 -9.27 -3.75 -16.51
N PRO A 115 -9.60 -4.68 -17.43
CA PRO A 115 -10.97 -4.87 -17.89
C PRO A 115 -11.93 -5.11 -16.73
N LEU A 116 -13.02 -4.33 -16.68
CA LEU A 116 -14.07 -4.45 -15.69
C LEU A 116 -15.15 -5.39 -16.18
N LEU A 117 -15.37 -6.48 -15.47
CA LEU A 117 -16.36 -7.49 -15.82
C LEU A 117 -17.74 -7.19 -15.22
N ALA A 118 -17.77 -6.74 -13.95
CA ALA A 118 -19.03 -6.41 -13.27
C ALA A 118 -18.84 -5.47 -12.09
N VAL A 119 -19.93 -4.76 -11.74
CA VAL A 119 -20.07 -4.01 -10.48
C VAL A 119 -21.38 -4.45 -9.83
N MET A 120 -21.37 -4.63 -8.51
CA MET A 120 -22.54 -5.06 -7.75
C MET A 120 -22.57 -4.45 -6.33
N ASP A 121 -23.78 -4.17 -5.84
CA ASP A 121 -23.99 -3.58 -4.52
C ASP A 121 -23.96 -4.62 -3.38
N THR A 122 -24.17 -5.90 -3.70
CA THR A 122 -24.21 -6.98 -2.70
C THR A 122 -23.44 -8.21 -3.18
N ALA A 123 -22.90 -8.96 -2.23
CA ALA A 123 -22.18 -10.19 -2.51
C ALA A 123 -23.06 -11.29 -3.15
N ARG A 124 -24.39 -11.22 -3.00
CA ARG A 124 -25.34 -12.17 -3.63
C ARG A 124 -25.28 -12.08 -5.16
N GLY A 125 -24.89 -10.93 -5.72
CA GLY A 125 -24.73 -10.76 -7.17
C GLY A 125 -23.51 -11.47 -7.75
N LEU A 126 -22.59 -11.99 -6.95
CA LEU A 126 -21.45 -12.78 -7.42
C LEU A 126 -21.90 -14.22 -7.69
N THR A 127 -22.28 -14.50 -8.92
CA THR A 127 -22.79 -15.82 -9.36
C THR A 127 -22.09 -16.27 -10.63
N PRO A 128 -22.04 -17.60 -10.91
CA PRO A 128 -21.47 -18.13 -12.14
C PRO A 128 -22.10 -17.56 -13.40
N ASP A 129 -23.43 -17.36 -13.41
CA ASP A 129 -24.16 -16.86 -14.58
C ASP A 129 -23.83 -15.40 -14.91
N ARG A 130 -23.38 -14.63 -13.94
CA ARG A 130 -23.08 -13.21 -14.11
C ARG A 130 -21.61 -12.95 -14.47
N ILE A 131 -20.71 -13.85 -14.10
CA ILE A 131 -19.27 -13.73 -14.37
C ILE A 131 -18.86 -14.86 -15.32
N ASP A 132 -18.85 -14.54 -16.60
CA ASP A 132 -18.45 -15.48 -17.66
C ASP A 132 -16.98 -15.27 -18.04
N ALA A 133 -16.10 -15.31 -17.05
CA ALA A 133 -14.65 -15.25 -17.24
C ALA A 133 -14.00 -16.46 -16.56
N PRO A 134 -13.05 -17.14 -17.21
CA PRO A 134 -12.39 -18.31 -16.65
C PRO A 134 -11.53 -17.96 -15.44
N ARG A 135 -11.04 -16.72 -15.38
CA ARG A 135 -10.19 -16.18 -14.31
C ARG A 135 -10.59 -14.74 -14.04
N PHE A 136 -10.73 -14.37 -12.78
CA PHE A 136 -11.11 -13.01 -12.38
C PHE A 136 -10.65 -12.67 -10.96
N VAL A 137 -10.75 -11.41 -10.61
CA VAL A 137 -10.54 -10.95 -9.23
C VAL A 137 -11.76 -10.14 -8.78
N ALA A 138 -12.47 -10.61 -7.75
CA ALA A 138 -13.53 -9.85 -7.10
C ALA A 138 -12.98 -9.07 -5.92
N LYS A 139 -13.30 -7.76 -5.84
CA LYS A 139 -12.78 -6.85 -4.82
C LYS A 139 -13.89 -5.99 -4.24
N THR A 140 -13.80 -5.65 -2.94
CA THR A 140 -14.55 -4.51 -2.40
C THR A 140 -13.84 -3.21 -2.77
N ASN A 141 -14.63 -2.15 -3.08
CA ASN A 141 -14.07 -0.89 -3.61
C ASN A 141 -13.47 0.03 -2.53
N HIS A 142 -13.85 -0.13 -1.26
CA HIS A 142 -13.68 0.83 -0.17
C HIS A 142 -12.72 0.37 0.93
N ASP A 143 -12.01 -0.75 0.75
CA ASP A 143 -11.11 -1.29 1.77
C ASP A 143 -9.85 -1.95 1.18
N CYS A 144 -8.94 -2.35 2.06
CA CYS A 144 -7.83 -3.24 1.77
C CYS A 144 -8.12 -4.63 2.35
N GLY A 145 -7.97 -5.69 1.54
CA GLY A 145 -8.15 -7.07 2.00
C GLY A 145 -9.46 -7.74 1.55
N GLY A 146 -10.46 -6.98 1.11
CA GLY A 146 -11.65 -7.51 0.46
C GLY A 146 -11.38 -7.98 -0.96
N VAL A 147 -10.37 -8.84 -1.16
CA VAL A 147 -9.93 -9.34 -2.47
C VAL A 147 -10.08 -10.86 -2.52
N VAL A 148 -10.71 -11.37 -3.56
CA VAL A 148 -10.92 -12.81 -3.82
C VAL A 148 -10.49 -13.12 -5.25
N PRO A 149 -9.31 -13.71 -5.47
CA PRO A 149 -8.88 -14.16 -6.78
C PRO A 149 -9.57 -15.50 -7.15
N CYS A 150 -9.96 -15.63 -8.41
CA CYS A 150 -10.42 -16.85 -9.03
C CYS A 150 -9.42 -17.25 -10.11
N PHE A 151 -8.60 -18.26 -9.83
CA PHE A 151 -7.62 -18.80 -10.79
C PHE A 151 -8.22 -19.86 -11.73
N ASP A 152 -9.31 -20.47 -11.32
CA ASP A 152 -10.06 -21.46 -12.06
C ASP A 152 -11.54 -21.37 -11.66
N ARG A 153 -12.39 -21.03 -12.62
CA ARG A 153 -13.81 -20.81 -12.39
C ARG A 153 -14.55 -22.09 -12.03
N ASP A 154 -14.17 -23.23 -12.59
CA ASP A 154 -14.88 -24.50 -12.40
C ASP A 154 -14.71 -25.03 -10.97
N GLY A 155 -13.53 -24.82 -10.38
CA GLY A 155 -13.24 -25.17 -9.00
C GLY A 155 -13.48 -24.04 -7.98
N PHE A 156 -14.06 -22.90 -8.38
CA PHE A 156 -14.13 -21.72 -7.53
C PHE A 156 -15.18 -21.84 -6.41
N ASP A 157 -14.77 -21.55 -5.19
CA ASP A 157 -15.68 -21.47 -4.03
C ASP A 157 -16.50 -20.18 -4.02
N TRP A 158 -17.57 -20.17 -4.78
CA TRP A 158 -18.53 -19.05 -4.87
C TRP A 158 -19.16 -18.71 -3.52
N SER A 159 -19.37 -19.69 -2.65
CA SER A 159 -19.99 -19.49 -1.34
C SER A 159 -19.04 -18.78 -0.39
N GLY A 160 -17.82 -19.27 -0.25
CA GLY A 160 -16.79 -18.66 0.56
C GLY A 160 -16.43 -17.27 0.07
N ALA A 161 -16.35 -17.07 -1.26
CA ALA A 161 -16.12 -15.77 -1.87
C ALA A 161 -17.21 -14.76 -1.47
N ARG A 162 -18.50 -15.13 -1.61
CA ARG A 162 -19.63 -14.29 -1.17
C ARG A 162 -19.58 -14.00 0.34
N ALA A 163 -19.30 -14.99 1.15
CA ALA A 163 -19.21 -14.81 2.61
C ALA A 163 -18.09 -13.83 2.99
N LYS A 164 -16.91 -13.95 2.38
CA LYS A 164 -15.79 -13.03 2.58
C LYS A 164 -16.17 -11.60 2.16
N LEU A 165 -16.63 -11.41 0.94
CA LEU A 165 -16.99 -10.08 0.41
C LEU A 165 -18.15 -9.45 1.20
N ALA A 166 -19.17 -10.24 1.60
CA ALA A 166 -20.26 -9.73 2.43
C ALA A 166 -19.79 -9.23 3.81
N ARG A 167 -18.78 -9.85 4.39
CA ARG A 167 -18.14 -9.37 5.62
C ARG A 167 -17.43 -8.04 5.39
N HIS A 168 -16.66 -7.93 4.30
CA HIS A 168 -15.93 -6.72 3.95
C HIS A 168 -16.87 -5.55 3.63
N LEU A 169 -17.98 -5.76 2.92
CA LEU A 169 -18.99 -4.72 2.65
C LEU A 169 -19.57 -4.08 3.92
N ARG A 170 -19.52 -4.76 5.08
CA ARG A 170 -19.98 -4.25 6.37
C ARG A 170 -18.89 -3.59 7.21
N THR A 171 -17.66 -3.55 6.68
CA THR A 171 -16.50 -3.03 7.41
C THR A 171 -16.35 -1.53 7.20
N ASP A 172 -16.33 -0.77 8.27
CA ASP A 172 -15.94 0.65 8.30
C ASP A 172 -14.40 0.75 8.24
N TYR A 173 -13.82 0.46 7.07
CA TYR A 173 -12.36 0.31 6.91
C TYR A 173 -11.57 1.50 7.44
N TRP A 174 -12.00 2.75 7.12
CA TRP A 174 -11.30 3.97 7.50
C TRP A 174 -11.07 4.10 9.01
N ARG A 175 -11.96 3.50 9.84
CA ARG A 175 -11.85 3.55 11.31
C ARG A 175 -10.68 2.73 11.86
N SER A 176 -10.22 1.74 11.12
CA SER A 176 -9.18 0.81 11.59
C SER A 176 -7.83 1.49 11.79
N GLN A 177 -7.51 2.46 10.93
CA GLN A 177 -6.24 3.20 10.95
C GLN A 177 -6.42 4.71 10.72
N ARG A 178 -7.66 5.21 10.82
CA ARG A 178 -8.02 6.62 10.53
C ARG A 178 -7.57 7.06 9.14
N GLU A 179 -7.76 6.21 8.16
CA GLU A 179 -7.49 6.53 6.76
C GLU A 179 -8.69 7.29 6.18
N LEU A 180 -8.78 8.60 6.45
CA LEU A 180 -9.97 9.40 6.17
C LEU A 180 -10.32 9.52 4.69
N ALA A 181 -9.40 9.24 3.78
CA ALA A 181 -9.68 9.17 2.34
C ALA A 181 -10.71 8.08 2.00
N TYR A 182 -10.86 7.04 2.82
CA TYR A 182 -11.87 6.00 2.63
C TYR A 182 -13.22 6.31 3.30
N ARG A 183 -13.31 7.40 4.08
CA ARG A 183 -14.53 7.75 4.82
C ARG A 183 -15.65 8.15 3.88
N GLY A 184 -16.80 7.46 3.98
CA GLY A 184 -18.00 7.79 3.20
C GLY A 184 -18.02 7.20 1.78
N ILE A 185 -17.06 6.37 1.40
CA ILE A 185 -17.15 5.59 0.17
C ILE A 185 -18.30 4.58 0.32
N ARG A 186 -19.24 4.57 -0.62
CA ARG A 186 -20.33 3.59 -0.66
C ARG A 186 -19.75 2.21 -0.94
N PRO A 187 -19.92 1.22 -0.04
CA PRO A 187 -19.41 -0.13 -0.25
C PRO A 187 -20.05 -0.83 -1.44
N ARG A 188 -19.23 -1.30 -2.37
CA ARG A 188 -19.64 -2.10 -3.54
C ARG A 188 -18.59 -3.14 -3.86
N ILE A 189 -18.91 -4.07 -4.74
CA ILE A 189 -17.98 -5.06 -5.27
C ILE A 189 -17.75 -4.73 -6.74
N LEU A 190 -16.49 -4.76 -7.16
CA LEU A 190 -16.10 -4.81 -8.56
C LEU A 190 -15.47 -6.17 -8.86
N VAL A 191 -15.67 -6.65 -10.08
CA VAL A 191 -15.02 -7.84 -10.61
C VAL A 191 -14.24 -7.42 -11.84
N GLU A 192 -12.95 -7.70 -11.82
CA GLU A 192 -12.02 -7.38 -12.90
C GLU A 192 -11.44 -8.67 -13.47
N ASP A 193 -11.04 -8.62 -14.73
CA ASP A 193 -10.27 -9.69 -15.34
C ASP A 193 -8.99 -9.95 -14.53
N MET A 194 -8.52 -11.18 -14.51
CA MET A 194 -7.26 -11.53 -13.86
C MET A 194 -6.12 -11.35 -14.83
N LEU A 195 -5.29 -10.37 -14.56
CA LEU A 195 -4.09 -10.16 -15.34
C LEU A 195 -3.14 -11.36 -15.22
N PRO A 196 -2.61 -11.87 -16.36
CA PRO A 196 -1.67 -12.99 -16.34
C PRO A 196 -0.32 -12.55 -15.76
N GLY A 197 0.15 -13.24 -14.76
CA GLY A 197 1.51 -13.07 -14.26
C GLY A 197 2.42 -14.23 -14.67
N PRO A 198 3.70 -14.18 -14.30
CA PRO A 198 4.64 -15.26 -14.56
C PRO A 198 4.13 -16.59 -14.01
N ASN A 199 4.27 -17.68 -14.82
CA ASN A 199 3.86 -19.03 -14.44
C ASN A 199 2.38 -19.16 -13.98
N GLY A 200 1.49 -18.31 -14.52
CA GLY A 200 0.07 -18.32 -14.17
C GLY A 200 -0.29 -17.70 -12.81
N GLY A 201 0.69 -17.19 -12.09
CA GLY A 201 0.49 -16.45 -10.84
C GLY A 201 0.00 -15.01 -11.06
N PRO A 202 -0.06 -14.21 -10.00
CA PRO A 202 -0.35 -12.78 -10.12
C PRO A 202 0.81 -12.04 -10.80
N PRO A 203 0.53 -10.92 -11.49
CA PRO A 203 1.57 -10.12 -12.12
C PRO A 203 2.53 -9.50 -11.09
N GLU A 204 3.70 -9.06 -11.54
CA GLU A 204 4.60 -8.25 -10.74
C GLU A 204 3.94 -6.90 -10.42
N ASP A 205 4.17 -6.42 -9.22
CA ASP A 205 3.52 -5.25 -8.65
C ASP A 205 4.61 -4.18 -8.41
N TYR A 206 4.56 -3.13 -9.22
CA TYR A 206 5.48 -2.00 -9.19
C TYR A 206 4.81 -0.83 -8.47
N LYS A 207 5.38 -0.39 -7.36
CA LYS A 207 4.82 0.62 -6.46
C LYS A 207 5.65 1.89 -6.51
N PHE A 208 5.15 2.89 -7.21
CA PHE A 208 5.79 4.17 -7.41
C PHE A 208 5.48 5.11 -6.25
N PHE A 209 6.47 5.47 -5.46
CA PHE A 209 6.34 6.45 -4.39
C PHE A 209 6.53 7.85 -4.98
N CYS A 210 5.46 8.63 -5.00
CA CYS A 210 5.38 9.93 -5.64
C CYS A 210 5.24 11.04 -4.60
N PHE A 211 6.02 12.10 -4.79
CA PHE A 211 6.07 13.27 -3.91
C PHE A 211 5.89 14.53 -4.75
N GLY A 212 4.79 15.27 -4.55
CA GLY A 212 4.47 16.46 -5.33
C GLY A 212 4.44 16.22 -6.84
N GLY A 213 4.00 15.04 -7.29
CA GLY A 213 3.92 14.65 -8.69
C GLY A 213 5.19 14.01 -9.27
N ALA A 214 6.30 13.94 -8.53
CA ALA A 214 7.54 13.30 -8.98
C ALA A 214 7.74 11.92 -8.36
N VAL A 215 8.23 10.95 -9.13
CA VAL A 215 8.59 9.61 -8.64
C VAL A 215 9.98 9.65 -8.02
N GLU A 216 10.10 9.35 -6.74
CA GLU A 216 11.38 9.28 -6.01
C GLU A 216 11.98 7.87 -5.95
N LEU A 217 11.14 6.85 -5.85
CA LEU A 217 11.57 5.45 -5.83
C LEU A 217 10.44 4.51 -6.24
N VAL A 218 10.84 3.32 -6.69
CA VAL A 218 9.94 2.24 -7.09
C VAL A 218 10.17 1.03 -6.18
N GLN A 219 9.12 0.58 -5.48
CA GLN A 219 9.18 -0.66 -4.73
C GLN A 219 8.67 -1.80 -5.61
N VAL A 220 9.49 -2.81 -5.82
CA VAL A 220 9.11 -4.04 -6.52
C VAL A 220 8.83 -5.14 -5.52
N ILE A 221 7.66 -5.77 -5.62
CA ILE A 221 7.29 -6.91 -4.78
C ILE A 221 7.56 -8.19 -5.53
N GLY A 222 8.54 -8.95 -5.04
CA GLY A 222 8.88 -10.27 -5.53
C GLY A 222 8.44 -11.38 -4.57
N GLY A 223 8.52 -12.65 -5.03
CA GLY A 223 8.39 -13.83 -4.18
C GLY A 223 7.04 -13.91 -3.45
N ARG A 224 5.90 -13.64 -4.12
CA ARG A 224 4.58 -13.75 -3.50
C ARG A 224 4.35 -15.16 -2.95
N GLY A 225 4.07 -15.25 -1.65
CA GLY A 225 3.95 -16.50 -0.91
C GLY A 225 4.87 -16.49 0.32
N ALA A 226 5.54 -17.61 0.61
CA ALA A 226 6.28 -17.80 1.86
C ALA A 226 7.53 -16.91 2.04
N ARG A 227 8.04 -16.28 0.98
CA ARG A 227 9.23 -15.41 1.00
C ARG A 227 9.02 -14.13 0.19
N GLN A 228 8.02 -13.32 0.55
CA GLN A 228 7.84 -12.03 -0.08
C GLN A 228 9.05 -11.13 0.16
N THR A 229 9.57 -10.53 -0.91
CA THR A 229 10.64 -9.52 -0.87
C THR A 229 10.10 -8.17 -1.32
N ARG A 230 10.76 -7.09 -0.88
CA ARG A 230 10.51 -5.71 -1.33
C ARG A 230 11.83 -5.05 -1.66
N THR A 231 12.12 -4.91 -2.95
CA THR A 231 13.33 -4.25 -3.44
C THR A 231 13.00 -2.83 -3.83
N MET A 232 13.81 -1.87 -3.36
CA MET A 232 13.68 -0.47 -3.71
C MET A 232 14.62 -0.14 -4.84
N MET A 233 14.08 0.43 -5.91
CA MET A 233 14.77 0.80 -7.13
C MET A 233 14.69 2.32 -7.33
N SER A 234 15.73 2.90 -7.93
CA SER A 234 15.65 4.25 -8.50
C SER A 234 14.80 4.26 -9.78
N THR A 235 14.52 5.44 -10.32
CA THR A 235 13.90 5.60 -11.65
C THR A 235 14.82 5.15 -12.80
N ASP A 236 16.12 5.09 -12.57
CA ASP A 236 17.12 4.55 -13.49
C ASP A 236 17.28 3.02 -13.39
N TRP A 237 16.59 2.43 -12.42
CA TRP A 237 16.58 1.00 -12.11
C TRP A 237 17.81 0.50 -11.35
N ASP A 238 18.46 1.35 -10.58
CA ASP A 238 19.49 0.96 -9.63
C ASP A 238 18.88 0.54 -8.31
N VAL A 239 19.45 -0.49 -7.67
CA VAL A 239 19.04 -0.90 -6.33
C VAL A 239 19.41 0.18 -5.32
N LEU A 240 18.44 0.71 -4.62
CA LEU A 240 18.68 1.70 -3.58
C LEU A 240 19.09 1.03 -2.26
N PRO A 241 20.03 1.62 -1.50
CA PRO A 241 20.49 1.09 -0.21
C PRO A 241 19.45 1.37 0.90
N VAL A 242 18.21 0.97 0.66
CA VAL A 242 17.07 1.20 1.56
C VAL A 242 16.11 0.02 1.52
N SER A 243 15.49 -0.28 2.64
CA SER A 243 14.48 -1.34 2.73
C SER A 243 13.29 -0.92 3.60
N ARG A 244 12.23 -1.72 3.60
CA ARG A 244 11.10 -1.54 4.53
C ARG A 244 11.35 -2.38 5.78
N LEU A 245 11.19 -1.79 6.94
CA LEU A 245 11.44 -2.47 8.21
C LEU A 245 10.75 -3.83 8.29
N GLY A 246 11.53 -4.89 8.51
CA GLY A 246 11.04 -6.26 8.69
C GLY A 246 10.63 -6.98 7.41
N VAL A 247 11.02 -6.47 6.23
CA VAL A 247 10.80 -7.15 4.95
C VAL A 247 12.16 -7.31 4.23
N PRO A 248 12.53 -8.52 3.80
CA PRO A 248 13.79 -8.74 3.10
C PRO A 248 13.78 -8.10 1.70
N THR A 249 14.95 -7.66 1.26
CA THR A 249 15.21 -7.31 -0.14
C THR A 249 15.51 -8.61 -0.93
N ALA A 250 15.20 -8.63 -2.22
CA ALA A 250 15.54 -9.76 -3.07
C ALA A 250 17.06 -9.90 -3.20
N GLU A 251 17.58 -11.13 -3.21
CA GLU A 251 18.99 -11.43 -3.42
C GLU A 251 19.46 -11.04 -4.83
N THR A 252 18.57 -11.23 -5.81
CA THR A 252 18.79 -10.80 -7.18
C THR A 252 17.88 -9.63 -7.50
N PRO A 253 18.40 -8.50 -8.02
CA PRO A 253 17.57 -7.39 -8.44
C PRO A 253 16.47 -7.82 -9.42
N PRO A 254 15.25 -7.27 -9.31
CA PRO A 254 14.21 -7.57 -10.27
C PRO A 254 14.61 -7.05 -11.66
N PRO A 255 14.20 -7.74 -12.75
CA PRO A 255 14.50 -7.28 -14.10
C PRO A 255 13.85 -5.93 -14.34
N ARG A 256 14.54 -5.08 -15.14
CA ARG A 256 13.99 -3.79 -15.54
C ARG A 256 12.78 -4.00 -16.45
N PRO A 257 11.62 -3.40 -16.16
CA PRO A 257 10.46 -3.45 -17.06
C PRO A 257 10.81 -2.80 -18.40
N PRO A 258 10.41 -3.37 -19.53
CA PRO A 258 10.69 -2.79 -20.85
C PRO A 258 10.20 -1.34 -21.00
N ARG A 259 9.05 -1.01 -20.39
CA ARG A 259 8.40 0.30 -20.46
C ARG A 259 8.51 1.11 -19.17
N LEU A 260 9.65 1.01 -18.45
CA LEU A 260 9.83 1.73 -17.18
C LEU A 260 9.60 3.24 -17.31
N ALA A 261 10.12 3.86 -18.36
CA ALA A 261 9.94 5.31 -18.57
C ALA A 261 8.47 5.71 -18.73
N ASP A 262 7.69 4.90 -19.44
CA ASP A 262 6.24 5.12 -19.56
C ASP A 262 5.52 4.88 -18.23
N MET A 263 5.94 3.88 -17.45
CA MET A 263 5.38 3.64 -16.11
C MET A 263 5.65 4.82 -15.18
N VAL A 264 6.86 5.39 -15.22
CA VAL A 264 7.20 6.60 -14.44
C VAL A 264 6.30 7.76 -14.88
N ALA A 265 6.19 8.03 -16.18
CA ALA A 265 5.35 9.12 -16.71
C ALA A 265 3.87 8.95 -16.31
N VAL A 266 3.33 7.72 -16.35
CA VAL A 266 1.97 7.40 -15.91
C VAL A 266 1.82 7.67 -14.40
N ALA A 267 2.77 7.24 -13.58
CA ALA A 267 2.73 7.44 -12.14
C ALA A 267 2.79 8.94 -11.78
N GLU A 268 3.64 9.71 -12.46
CA GLU A 268 3.77 11.16 -12.28
C GLU A 268 2.49 11.89 -12.69
N ALA A 269 1.93 11.60 -13.87
CA ALA A 269 0.68 12.22 -14.34
C ALA A 269 -0.49 11.93 -13.37
N LEU A 270 -0.57 10.72 -12.84
CA LEU A 270 -1.59 10.35 -11.89
C LEU A 270 -1.39 11.01 -10.52
N SER A 271 -0.15 11.20 -10.08
CA SER A 271 0.20 11.72 -8.76
C SER A 271 0.28 13.25 -8.67
N GLU A 272 0.30 13.96 -9.79
CA GLU A 272 0.50 15.42 -9.88
C GLU A 272 -0.30 16.25 -8.85
N PRO A 273 -1.60 15.99 -8.58
CA PRO A 273 -2.38 16.81 -7.64
C PRO A 273 -2.11 16.51 -6.17
N PHE A 274 -1.27 15.53 -5.84
CA PHE A 274 -1.10 15.05 -4.49
C PHE A 274 0.28 15.41 -3.91
N ARG A 275 0.31 15.85 -2.65
CA ARG A 275 1.58 16.05 -1.92
C ARG A 275 2.37 14.76 -1.80
N PHE A 276 1.68 13.67 -1.59
CA PHE A 276 2.23 12.33 -1.50
C PHE A 276 1.17 11.29 -1.89
N CYS A 277 1.54 10.35 -2.71
CA CYS A 277 0.82 9.10 -2.90
C CYS A 277 1.75 8.01 -3.44
N ARG A 278 1.32 6.76 -3.32
CA ARG A 278 1.93 5.65 -4.03
C ARG A 278 0.98 5.24 -5.14
N VAL A 279 1.48 5.17 -6.36
CA VAL A 279 0.76 4.65 -7.53
C VAL A 279 1.25 3.24 -7.78
N ASP A 280 0.35 2.27 -7.75
CA ASP A 280 0.67 0.86 -7.99
C ASP A 280 0.32 0.51 -9.44
N LEU A 281 1.29 0.01 -10.20
CA LEU A 281 1.15 -0.37 -11.60
C LEU A 281 1.55 -1.82 -11.82
N TYR A 282 0.97 -2.45 -12.85
CA TYR A 282 1.40 -3.76 -13.36
C TYR A 282 1.98 -3.60 -14.76
N ALA A 283 3.00 -4.40 -15.11
CA ALA A 283 3.54 -4.51 -16.45
C ALA A 283 3.36 -5.95 -16.95
N ILE A 284 2.74 -6.10 -18.14
CA ILE A 284 2.49 -7.40 -18.74
C ILE A 284 2.81 -7.31 -20.22
N GLY A 285 3.98 -7.85 -20.60
CA GLY A 285 4.53 -7.58 -21.93
C GLY A 285 4.70 -6.07 -22.12
N ASP A 286 4.11 -5.54 -23.17
CA ASP A 286 4.12 -4.09 -23.46
C ASP A 286 2.94 -3.32 -22.85
N ALA A 287 2.04 -3.99 -22.14
CA ALA A 287 0.89 -3.35 -21.52
C ALA A 287 1.22 -2.91 -20.09
N ILE A 288 0.76 -1.69 -19.73
CA ILE A 288 0.81 -1.14 -18.37
C ILE A 288 -0.62 -1.04 -17.85
N TYR A 289 -0.86 -1.51 -16.63
CA TYR A 289 -2.17 -1.41 -15.99
C TYR A 289 -2.07 -0.70 -14.66
N PHE A 290 -3.03 0.17 -14.39
CA PHE A 290 -3.22 0.80 -13.09
C PHE A 290 -3.79 -0.22 -12.09
N GLY A 291 -3.16 -0.33 -10.93
CA GLY A 291 -3.59 -1.15 -9.81
C GLY A 291 -4.43 -0.37 -8.81
N GLU A 292 -3.78 0.55 -8.09
CA GLU A 292 -4.45 1.39 -7.08
C GLU A 292 -3.61 2.62 -6.72
N TYR A 293 -4.25 3.60 -6.08
CA TYR A 293 -3.57 4.61 -5.26
C TYR A 293 -3.47 4.11 -3.82
N ALA A 294 -2.35 4.40 -3.17
CA ALA A 294 -2.19 4.23 -1.74
C ALA A 294 -1.68 5.53 -1.12
N PHE A 295 -2.56 6.28 -0.47
CA PHE A 295 -2.19 7.52 0.22
C PHE A 295 -1.48 7.27 1.55
N TYR A 296 -1.70 6.12 2.16
CA TYR A 296 -1.16 5.76 3.46
C TYR A 296 -0.50 4.37 3.44
N PRO A 297 0.60 4.17 2.67
CA PRO A 297 1.24 2.87 2.52
C PRO A 297 1.58 2.23 3.88
N ASP A 298 1.19 0.95 4.06
CA ASP A 298 1.31 0.21 5.34
C ASP A 298 0.69 0.99 6.54
N GLY A 299 -0.34 1.84 6.29
CA GLY A 299 -0.97 2.71 7.30
C GLY A 299 -0.05 3.80 7.86
N GLY A 300 1.13 4.02 7.28
CA GLY A 300 2.16 4.91 7.82
C GLY A 300 2.85 4.34 9.07
N TYR A 301 2.86 3.01 9.26
CA TYR A 301 3.48 2.38 10.44
C TYR A 301 4.68 1.49 10.12
N ARG A 302 5.15 1.51 8.90
CA ARG A 302 6.33 0.73 8.48
C ARG A 302 7.38 1.67 7.90
N PRO A 303 8.38 2.07 8.69
CA PRO A 303 9.41 3.00 8.23
C PRO A 303 10.36 2.37 7.20
N PHE A 304 10.98 3.24 6.42
CA PHE A 304 12.17 2.94 5.65
C PHE A 304 13.38 2.82 6.57
N VAL A 305 14.32 1.97 6.22
CA VAL A 305 15.59 1.80 6.94
C VAL A 305 16.73 1.76 5.92
N PRO A 306 17.84 2.48 6.20
CA PRO A 306 18.13 3.24 7.41
C PRO A 306 17.26 4.51 7.57
N ILE A 307 17.27 5.11 8.78
CA ILE A 307 16.34 6.18 9.18
C ILE A 307 16.53 7.48 8.38
N GLU A 308 17.70 7.70 7.83
CA GLU A 308 18.02 8.83 6.98
C GLU A 308 17.11 8.92 5.75
N TRP A 309 16.61 7.76 5.28
CA TRP A 309 15.62 7.72 4.21
C TRP A 309 14.24 8.21 4.66
N GLU A 310 13.84 7.95 5.90
CA GLU A 310 12.60 8.52 6.46
C GLU A 310 12.67 10.04 6.54
N GLU A 311 13.82 10.59 6.98
CA GLU A 311 14.04 12.04 7.03
C GLU A 311 14.07 12.65 5.63
N ARG A 312 14.82 12.03 4.71
CA ARG A 312 14.91 12.49 3.31
C ARG A 312 13.54 12.51 2.64
N LEU A 313 12.81 11.40 2.68
CA LEU A 313 11.49 11.28 2.06
C LEU A 313 10.44 12.14 2.78
N GLY A 314 10.55 12.27 4.10
CA GLY A 314 9.69 13.16 4.89
C GLY A 314 9.85 14.62 4.49
N ALA A 315 11.07 15.06 4.19
CA ALA A 315 11.35 16.44 3.75
C ALA A 315 10.70 16.78 2.39
N LEU A 316 10.41 15.78 1.54
CA LEU A 316 9.72 15.98 0.25
C LEU A 316 8.21 16.20 0.41
N VAL A 317 7.63 15.85 1.56
CA VAL A 317 6.21 16.10 1.84
C VAL A 317 6.09 17.48 2.49
N ALA A 318 5.74 18.48 1.69
CA ALA A 318 5.49 19.83 2.22
C ALA A 318 4.29 19.80 3.20
N PRO A 319 4.36 20.53 4.34
CA PRO A 319 3.24 20.64 5.27
C PRO A 319 2.05 21.42 4.69
#